data_6336f61bc88213db6030e619e514ab2f
#
_entry.id   6336f61bc88213db6030e619e514ab2f
#
_cell.length_a   1.000
_cell.length_b   1.000
_cell.length_c   1.000
_cell.angle_alpha   90.00
_cell.angle_beta   90.00
_cell.angle_gamma   90.00
#
_symmetry.space_group_name_H-M   'P 1'
#
loop_
_entity.id
_entity.type
_entity.pdbx_description
1 polymer ?
#
loop_
_entity_poly.entity_id
_entity_poly.type
_entity_poly.pdbx_seq_one_letter_code
_entity_poly.pdbx_strand_id
1 'polypeptide(L)'
;LQLHKVASACLDLPFGQWDLIHFHGRHAMERQVQRVHLADAIQTVSSTRGASSHHHNPFVILCDRQATEEAGACCGVMPVYSGSFRTDVELTQNGLVRLVTGIHDDGFCWLLQPGEQFAAPEVIFAYSDQGLGRLSQIYHRFLRHNICRGPWRFARRPVLINNWEATYFDFDTEKIVRIAEKAAGLGVELMVLDDGWFGKRDDDNSGLGDWQVNTRKLPGGLDPLIRRIHALGMKFGIWVEPEMVSVDSDLYRAHPDWALTLPGRDPAMGRDQLVLDLARPEVVEYLADCMTALLQEHAIDYVKWDMNRNMSDVYSRALPPERQGEVTHRYMLGVYSLLERLTQQFPQVLFEGCAGGGGRFDAGMLAYCPQIWCSDDTDAIERLTIQNGTSYGYPVSAVGAHVSASPNHQTGRMTPLETRAVVAMSGTFGYELDLNRLTEAECGEVRAQIERFKRWADLIGSGAYFRLVPPDGESDFTAWQFASEDRREALLNLVVTHPRANPRSAHVCLRGLDPNACYRVDELVFAARSDVADAQHEGGTAALTRGNFSGSFLMHAGVALPHLFGDYPAVQLHFVQVEGEKA
;
A
#
# COMPACT_ATOMS: atom_id res chain seq x y z
N LEU A 1 -36.55 12.36 -9.64
CA LEU A 1 -36.42 11.02 -9.05
C LEU A 1 -35.37 11.08 -7.93
N GLN A 2 -35.66 10.47 -6.78
CA GLN A 2 -34.66 10.30 -5.71
C GLN A 2 -34.15 8.85 -5.72
N LEU A 3 -32.82 8.71 -5.75
CA LEU A 3 -32.14 7.42 -5.62
C LEU A 3 -31.65 7.28 -4.16
N HIS A 4 -32.18 6.33 -3.43
CA HIS A 4 -31.81 6.05 -2.04
C HIS A 4 -30.84 4.87 -1.91
N LYS A 5 -30.68 4.08 -2.96
CA LYS A 5 -29.76 2.95 -3.02
C LYS A 5 -29.20 2.81 -4.42
N VAL A 6 -27.89 2.63 -4.52
CA VAL A 6 -27.17 2.34 -5.76
C VAL A 6 -26.36 1.06 -5.55
N ALA A 7 -26.91 -0.05 -6.06
CA ALA A 7 -26.22 -1.32 -6.13
C ALA A 7 -25.48 -1.37 -7.47
N SER A 8 -24.17 -1.22 -7.44
CA SER A 8 -23.32 -1.26 -8.65
C SER A 8 -23.30 -2.64 -9.28
N ALA A 9 -23.35 -3.68 -8.46
CA ALA A 9 -23.33 -5.07 -8.93
C ALA A 9 -24.06 -6.01 -7.97
N CYS A 10 -24.61 -7.10 -8.55
CA CYS A 10 -25.19 -8.22 -7.85
C CYS A 10 -24.64 -9.53 -8.45
N LEU A 11 -24.22 -10.45 -7.58
CA LEU A 11 -23.73 -11.78 -7.96
C LEU A 11 -24.49 -12.84 -7.17
N ASP A 12 -25.10 -13.78 -7.87
CA ASP A 12 -25.71 -14.95 -7.27
C ASP A 12 -24.82 -16.18 -7.53
N LEU A 13 -24.41 -16.86 -6.46
CA LEU A 13 -23.66 -18.11 -6.53
C LEU A 13 -24.60 -19.31 -6.29
N PRO A 14 -24.36 -20.44 -6.96
CA PRO A 14 -25.19 -21.61 -6.80
C PRO A 14 -25.09 -22.18 -5.38
N PHE A 15 -26.03 -23.08 -5.06
CA PHE A 15 -25.98 -23.85 -3.82
C PHE A 15 -24.60 -24.49 -3.60
N GLY A 16 -24.10 -24.32 -2.37
CA GLY A 16 -22.77 -24.83 -1.97
C GLY A 16 -22.40 -24.36 -0.58
N GLN A 17 -21.26 -24.82 -0.10
CA GLN A 17 -20.67 -24.36 1.15
C GLN A 17 -19.65 -23.27 0.86
N TRP A 18 -20.00 -22.04 1.13
CA TRP A 18 -19.20 -20.87 0.86
C TRP A 18 -18.69 -20.21 2.11
N ASP A 19 -17.48 -19.68 2.04
CA ASP A 19 -16.87 -18.79 3.00
C ASP A 19 -16.73 -17.39 2.40
N LEU A 20 -16.82 -16.39 3.27
CA LEU A 20 -16.46 -15.01 2.97
C LEU A 20 -15.08 -14.72 3.53
N ILE A 21 -14.14 -14.28 2.68
CA ILE A 21 -12.88 -13.67 3.11
C ILE A 21 -13.03 -12.17 2.95
N HIS A 22 -12.74 -11.44 4.03
CA HIS A 22 -12.72 -9.99 4.04
C HIS A 22 -11.49 -9.47 4.81
N PHE A 23 -11.19 -8.20 4.64
CA PHE A 23 -9.98 -7.55 5.13
C PHE A 23 -10.39 -6.42 6.06
N HIS A 24 -10.30 -6.68 7.35
CA HIS A 24 -10.61 -5.71 8.40
C HIS A 24 -9.35 -5.07 8.97
N GLY A 25 -9.49 -4.08 9.83
CA GLY A 25 -8.35 -3.51 10.52
C GLY A 25 -8.63 -2.20 11.23
N ARG A 26 -7.59 -1.45 11.41
CA ARG A 26 -7.56 -0.10 11.98
C ARG A 26 -6.33 0.63 11.45
N HIS A 27 -6.16 1.89 11.78
CA HIS A 27 -4.91 2.63 11.54
C HIS A 27 -3.71 1.84 12.09
N ALA A 28 -2.67 1.71 11.30
CA ALA A 28 -1.44 0.94 11.59
C ALA A 28 -1.65 -0.57 11.80
N MET A 29 -2.78 -1.13 11.38
CA MET A 29 -3.09 -2.57 11.39
C MET A 29 -4.12 -2.88 10.28
N GLU A 30 -3.84 -2.45 9.06
CA GLU A 30 -4.75 -2.54 7.93
C GLU A 30 -4.80 -3.95 7.33
N ARG A 31 -5.91 -4.27 6.69
CA ARG A 31 -6.13 -5.46 5.85
C ARG A 31 -5.77 -6.79 6.52
N GLN A 32 -6.18 -6.95 7.78
CA GLN A 32 -6.10 -8.23 8.48
C GLN A 32 -7.08 -9.21 7.83
N VAL A 33 -6.58 -10.38 7.44
CA VAL A 33 -7.39 -11.39 6.75
C VAL A 33 -8.33 -12.06 7.74
N GLN A 34 -9.62 -12.08 7.42
CA GLN A 34 -10.60 -12.86 8.15
C GLN A 34 -11.42 -13.72 7.19
N ARG A 35 -11.50 -15.02 7.46
CA ARG A 35 -12.31 -15.99 6.74
C ARG A 35 -13.43 -16.45 7.64
N VAL A 36 -14.67 -16.26 7.19
CA VAL A 36 -15.88 -16.63 7.95
C VAL A 36 -16.76 -17.56 7.13
N HIS A 37 -17.33 -18.57 7.78
CA HIS A 37 -18.37 -19.41 7.18
C HIS A 37 -19.65 -18.60 7.05
N LEU A 38 -20.28 -18.66 5.87
CA LEU A 38 -21.57 -18.02 5.68
C LEU A 38 -22.63 -18.71 6.55
N ALA A 39 -23.38 -17.92 7.28
CA ALA A 39 -24.53 -18.34 8.07
C ALA A 39 -25.82 -17.78 7.46
N ASP A 40 -26.99 -18.35 7.86
CA ASP A 40 -28.32 -17.89 7.44
C ASP A 40 -28.59 -16.47 7.96
N ALA A 41 -27.96 -15.49 7.35
CA ALA A 41 -28.02 -14.08 7.67
C ALA A 41 -27.41 -13.24 6.54
N ILE A 42 -27.45 -11.93 6.69
CA ILE A 42 -26.68 -11.00 5.87
C ILE A 42 -25.38 -10.65 6.61
N GLN A 43 -24.24 -10.94 5.98
CA GLN A 43 -22.93 -10.48 6.43
C GLN A 43 -22.56 -9.23 5.64
N THR A 44 -22.28 -8.13 6.35
CA THR A 44 -21.99 -6.83 5.74
C THR A 44 -20.54 -6.43 5.94
N VAL A 45 -19.89 -6.00 4.87
CA VAL A 45 -18.58 -5.32 4.87
C VAL A 45 -18.81 -3.91 4.35
N SER A 46 -18.54 -2.88 5.15
CA SER A 46 -18.92 -1.52 4.76
C SER A 46 -18.08 -0.43 5.42
N SER A 47 -18.16 0.79 4.86
CA SER A 47 -17.64 2.02 5.45
C SER A 47 -18.63 3.17 5.23
N THR A 48 -18.89 3.94 6.29
CA THR A 48 -19.65 5.21 6.25
C THR A 48 -18.76 6.42 6.50
N ARG A 49 -17.45 6.28 6.32
CA ARG A 49 -16.43 7.27 6.72
C ARG A 49 -16.10 8.32 5.67
N GLY A 50 -16.84 8.32 4.56
CA GLY A 50 -16.51 9.15 3.39
C GLY A 50 -15.35 8.59 2.56
N ALA A 51 -14.72 7.52 3.04
CA ALA A 51 -13.63 6.80 2.38
C ALA A 51 -13.79 5.29 2.56
N SER A 52 -13.04 4.49 1.79
CA SER A 52 -13.00 3.03 1.91
C SER A 52 -12.53 2.55 3.29
N SER A 53 -11.67 3.29 3.95
CA SER A 53 -11.25 3.23 5.36
C SER A 53 -10.29 2.09 5.75
N HIS A 54 -9.61 2.26 6.91
CA HIS A 54 -8.77 1.23 7.52
C HIS A 54 -9.59 0.05 8.08
N HIS A 55 -10.87 0.28 8.44
CA HIS A 55 -11.67 -0.71 9.16
C HIS A 55 -12.11 -1.87 8.29
N HIS A 56 -12.48 -1.60 7.05
CA HIS A 56 -12.86 -2.60 6.07
C HIS A 56 -12.38 -2.18 4.68
N ASN A 57 -11.66 -3.07 4.01
CA ASN A 57 -11.32 -2.87 2.61
C ASN A 57 -12.51 -3.27 1.73
N PRO A 58 -12.79 -2.55 0.62
CA PRO A 58 -13.92 -2.85 -0.25
C PRO A 58 -13.80 -4.17 -1.01
N PHE A 59 -12.61 -4.75 -1.09
CA PHE A 59 -12.37 -6.04 -1.72
C PHE A 59 -12.82 -7.19 -0.82
N VAL A 60 -13.58 -8.14 -1.37
CA VAL A 60 -14.02 -9.37 -0.69
C VAL A 60 -13.88 -10.58 -1.60
N ILE A 61 -13.77 -11.77 -1.01
CA ILE A 61 -13.71 -13.04 -1.75
C ILE A 61 -14.76 -13.99 -1.20
N LEU A 62 -15.58 -14.56 -2.08
CA LEU A 62 -16.40 -15.71 -1.81
C LEU A 62 -15.66 -16.95 -2.32
N CYS A 63 -15.43 -17.93 -1.47
CA CYS A 63 -14.70 -19.14 -1.86
C CYS A 63 -15.36 -20.41 -1.32
N ASP A 64 -15.09 -21.51 -2.01
CA ASP A 64 -15.43 -22.84 -1.48
C ASP A 64 -14.82 -22.99 -0.08
N ARG A 65 -15.56 -23.61 0.84
CA ARG A 65 -15.10 -23.85 2.23
C ARG A 65 -13.78 -24.60 2.29
N GLN A 66 -13.47 -25.43 1.31
CA GLN A 66 -12.23 -26.17 1.22
C GLN A 66 -11.17 -25.48 0.34
N ALA A 67 -11.44 -24.27 -0.15
CA ALA A 67 -10.48 -23.57 -0.98
C ALA A 67 -9.19 -23.26 -0.19
N THR A 68 -8.08 -23.49 -0.88
CA THR A 68 -6.72 -23.22 -0.42
C THR A 68 -6.05 -22.19 -1.33
N GLU A 69 -4.75 -21.94 -1.15
CA GLU A 69 -3.97 -21.12 -2.09
C GLU A 69 -3.92 -21.74 -3.49
N GLU A 70 -4.03 -23.07 -3.63
CA GLU A 70 -3.76 -23.83 -4.86
C GLU A 70 -4.98 -24.56 -5.45
N ALA A 71 -6.09 -24.62 -4.73
CA ALA A 71 -7.26 -25.37 -5.14
C ALA A 71 -8.56 -24.78 -4.62
N GLY A 72 -9.65 -25.08 -5.29
CA GLY A 72 -11.01 -24.68 -4.94
C GLY A 72 -11.50 -23.45 -5.69
N ALA A 73 -12.82 -23.34 -5.81
CA ALA A 73 -13.49 -22.21 -6.46
C ALA A 73 -13.44 -20.96 -5.59
N CYS A 74 -13.01 -19.86 -6.20
CA CYS A 74 -12.92 -18.54 -5.55
C CYS A 74 -13.45 -17.47 -6.49
N CYS A 75 -14.31 -16.60 -5.99
CA CYS A 75 -14.82 -15.43 -6.69
C CYS A 75 -14.48 -14.17 -5.91
N GLY A 76 -13.66 -13.31 -6.49
CA GLY A 76 -13.33 -12.00 -5.91
C GLY A 76 -14.28 -10.93 -6.43
N VAL A 77 -14.58 -9.95 -5.58
CA VAL A 77 -15.43 -8.79 -5.89
C VAL A 77 -14.73 -7.55 -5.38
N MET A 78 -14.40 -6.63 -6.29
CA MET A 78 -13.64 -5.42 -5.99
C MET A 78 -14.34 -4.19 -6.59
N PRO A 79 -15.00 -3.36 -5.79
CA PRO A 79 -15.49 -2.06 -6.24
C PRO A 79 -14.33 -1.13 -6.63
N VAL A 80 -14.47 -0.42 -7.75
CA VAL A 80 -13.55 0.65 -8.17
C VAL A 80 -14.08 1.96 -7.60
N TYR A 81 -14.00 2.08 -6.29
CA TYR A 81 -14.56 3.21 -5.56
C TYR A 81 -13.85 3.42 -4.23
N SER A 82 -13.53 4.67 -3.92
CA SER A 82 -12.77 5.05 -2.71
C SER A 82 -13.65 5.71 -1.63
N GLY A 83 -14.95 5.90 -1.90
CA GLY A 83 -15.90 6.51 -0.97
C GLY A 83 -16.57 5.50 -0.02
N SER A 84 -17.62 5.97 0.65
CA SER A 84 -18.46 5.11 1.52
C SER A 84 -19.11 4.02 0.69
N PHE A 85 -18.88 2.76 1.05
CA PHE A 85 -19.34 1.58 0.32
C PHE A 85 -20.05 0.60 1.23
N ARG A 86 -20.86 -0.27 0.61
CA ARG A 86 -21.48 -1.41 1.29
C ARG A 86 -21.46 -2.64 0.39
N THR A 87 -21.02 -3.76 0.95
CA THR A 87 -21.10 -5.09 0.35
C THR A 87 -21.85 -6.00 1.31
N ASP A 88 -23.03 -6.47 0.90
CA ASP A 88 -23.85 -7.43 1.62
C ASP A 88 -23.67 -8.81 0.98
N VAL A 89 -23.46 -9.84 1.81
CA VAL A 89 -23.43 -11.24 1.41
C VAL A 89 -24.51 -11.97 2.20
N GLU A 90 -25.54 -12.43 1.52
CA GLU A 90 -26.69 -13.14 2.10
C GLU A 90 -26.65 -14.61 1.72
N LEU A 91 -26.70 -15.48 2.72
CA LEU A 91 -27.13 -16.86 2.52
C LEU A 91 -28.65 -16.90 2.70
N THR A 92 -29.35 -17.05 1.57
CA THR A 92 -30.83 -17.03 1.56
C THR A 92 -31.38 -18.31 2.13
N GLN A 93 -32.67 -18.29 2.56
CA GLN A 93 -33.39 -19.48 3.05
C GLN A 93 -33.49 -20.63 2.03
N ASN A 94 -33.22 -20.36 0.76
CA ASN A 94 -33.20 -21.36 -0.31
C ASN A 94 -31.77 -21.88 -0.63
N GLY A 95 -30.78 -21.48 0.18
CA GLY A 95 -29.37 -21.87 0.00
C GLY A 95 -28.63 -21.17 -1.14
N LEU A 96 -29.21 -20.11 -1.72
CA LEU A 96 -28.53 -19.25 -2.68
C LEU A 96 -27.63 -18.26 -1.93
N VAL A 97 -26.41 -18.07 -2.38
CA VAL A 97 -25.55 -16.98 -1.88
C VAL A 97 -25.69 -15.80 -2.81
N ARG A 98 -26.16 -14.67 -2.27
CA ARG A 98 -26.29 -13.41 -2.99
C ARG A 98 -25.33 -12.36 -2.44
N LEU A 99 -24.48 -11.83 -3.29
CA LEU A 99 -23.65 -10.67 -2.98
C LEU A 99 -24.21 -9.44 -3.71
N VAL A 100 -24.36 -8.34 -2.98
CA VAL A 100 -24.73 -7.03 -3.53
C VAL A 100 -23.71 -6.00 -3.05
N THR A 101 -23.12 -5.22 -3.96
CA THR A 101 -22.16 -4.18 -3.61
C THR A 101 -22.44 -2.87 -4.33
N GLY A 102 -22.11 -1.74 -3.67
CA GLY A 102 -22.29 -0.41 -4.23
C GLY A 102 -21.97 0.70 -3.24
N ILE A 103 -22.50 1.89 -3.52
CA ILE A 103 -22.42 3.03 -2.62
C ILE A 103 -23.19 2.70 -1.34
N HIS A 104 -22.65 3.10 -0.18
CA HIS A 104 -23.36 2.91 1.10
C HIS A 104 -24.64 3.73 1.11
N ASP A 105 -25.75 3.08 1.49
CA ASP A 105 -27.09 3.66 1.45
C ASP A 105 -27.44 4.48 2.70
N ASP A 106 -26.64 4.40 3.78
CA ASP A 106 -26.84 5.21 4.97
C ASP A 106 -26.58 6.70 4.69
N GLY A 107 -27.63 7.51 4.85
CA GLY A 107 -27.60 8.94 4.54
C GLY A 107 -27.49 9.28 3.04
N PHE A 108 -27.43 8.30 2.13
CA PHE A 108 -27.37 8.53 0.70
C PHE A 108 -28.76 8.86 0.13
N CYS A 109 -28.84 9.98 -0.56
CA CYS A 109 -30.01 10.37 -1.35
C CYS A 109 -29.55 11.25 -2.52
N TRP A 110 -29.68 10.76 -3.76
CA TRP A 110 -29.32 11.49 -4.94
C TRP A 110 -30.56 11.99 -5.69
N LEU A 111 -30.66 13.30 -5.88
CA LEU A 111 -31.75 13.89 -6.63
C LEU A 111 -31.39 13.95 -8.13
N LEU A 112 -32.01 13.06 -8.91
CA LEU A 112 -31.83 12.98 -10.36
C LEU A 112 -32.92 13.79 -11.06
N GLN A 113 -32.52 14.84 -11.79
CA GLN A 113 -33.43 15.68 -12.57
C GLN A 113 -33.79 15.01 -13.91
N PRO A 114 -34.88 15.43 -14.57
CA PRO A 114 -35.20 14.97 -15.92
C PRO A 114 -34.03 15.21 -16.90
N GLY A 115 -33.59 14.16 -17.59
CA GLY A 115 -32.47 14.20 -18.52
C GLY A 115 -31.07 14.01 -17.92
N GLU A 116 -30.94 14.01 -16.59
CA GLU A 116 -29.69 13.68 -15.91
C GLU A 116 -29.44 12.17 -15.87
N GLN A 117 -28.18 11.79 -15.79
CA GLN A 117 -27.71 10.41 -15.65
C GLN A 117 -26.93 10.24 -14.34
N PHE A 118 -27.02 9.09 -13.72
CA PHE A 118 -26.21 8.69 -12.58
C PHE A 118 -25.31 7.54 -13.02
N ALA A 119 -23.99 7.71 -12.89
CA ALA A 119 -23.00 6.66 -13.13
C ALA A 119 -22.69 5.96 -11.79
N ALA A 120 -23.07 4.69 -11.67
CA ALA A 120 -22.67 3.89 -10.52
C ALA A 120 -21.18 3.53 -10.61
N PRO A 121 -20.49 3.37 -9.47
CA PRO A 121 -19.10 2.88 -9.47
C PRO A 121 -18.98 1.53 -10.18
N GLU A 122 -17.86 1.32 -10.89
CA GLU A 122 -17.55 0.04 -11.51
C GLU A 122 -17.20 -1.02 -10.46
N VAL A 123 -17.41 -2.30 -10.81
CA VAL A 123 -17.05 -3.45 -9.96
C VAL A 123 -16.30 -4.48 -10.81
N ILE A 124 -15.16 -4.93 -10.31
CA ILE A 124 -14.35 -5.97 -10.93
C ILE A 124 -14.72 -7.32 -10.31
N PHE A 125 -15.17 -8.25 -11.15
CA PHE A 125 -15.34 -9.66 -10.78
C PHE A 125 -14.20 -10.48 -11.37
N ALA A 126 -13.66 -11.40 -10.57
CA ALA A 126 -12.71 -12.40 -11.04
C ALA A 126 -13.04 -13.76 -10.43
N TYR A 127 -12.79 -14.80 -11.20
CA TYR A 127 -13.01 -16.19 -10.80
C TYR A 127 -11.77 -17.03 -10.98
N SER A 128 -11.54 -17.95 -10.07
CA SER A 128 -10.51 -18.98 -10.15
C SER A 128 -11.05 -20.30 -9.60
N ASP A 129 -10.79 -21.40 -10.28
CA ASP A 129 -10.96 -22.77 -9.78
C ASP A 129 -9.65 -23.38 -9.25
N GLN A 130 -8.56 -22.59 -9.29
CA GLN A 130 -7.21 -22.95 -8.87
C GLN A 130 -6.81 -22.23 -7.58
N GLY A 131 -7.77 -21.96 -6.71
CA GLY A 131 -7.55 -21.41 -5.38
C GLY A 131 -7.30 -19.90 -5.33
N LEU A 132 -6.98 -19.45 -4.11
CA LEU A 132 -6.83 -18.03 -3.74
C LEU A 132 -5.59 -17.41 -4.39
N GLY A 133 -4.47 -18.14 -4.48
CA GLY A 133 -3.24 -17.65 -5.09
C GLY A 133 -3.44 -17.26 -6.56
N ARG A 134 -4.16 -18.11 -7.32
CA ARG A 134 -4.47 -17.80 -8.71
C ARG A 134 -5.42 -16.62 -8.84
N LEU A 135 -6.43 -16.53 -7.98
CA LEU A 135 -7.32 -15.37 -7.93
C LEU A 135 -6.56 -14.07 -7.70
N SER A 136 -5.62 -14.06 -6.74
CA SER A 136 -4.76 -12.91 -6.47
C SER A 136 -3.94 -12.49 -7.70
N GLN A 137 -3.32 -13.45 -8.40
CA GLN A 137 -2.55 -13.16 -9.62
C GLN A 137 -3.40 -12.56 -10.74
N ILE A 138 -4.67 -12.99 -10.87
CA ILE A 138 -5.63 -12.41 -11.82
C ILE A 138 -5.86 -10.93 -11.48
N TYR A 139 -6.13 -10.61 -10.19
CA TYR A 139 -6.32 -9.23 -9.75
C TYR A 139 -5.06 -8.39 -9.92
N HIS A 140 -3.89 -8.90 -9.52
CA HIS A 140 -2.62 -8.18 -9.67
C HIS A 140 -2.36 -7.77 -11.12
N ARG A 141 -2.55 -8.71 -12.04
CA ARG A 141 -2.39 -8.44 -13.47
C ARG A 141 -3.45 -7.46 -13.98
N PHE A 142 -4.71 -7.66 -13.61
CA PHE A 142 -5.81 -6.81 -14.06
C PHE A 142 -5.64 -5.36 -13.57
N LEU A 143 -5.36 -5.16 -12.28
CA LEU A 143 -5.17 -3.82 -11.70
C LEU A 143 -4.01 -3.09 -12.37
N ARG A 144 -2.89 -3.75 -12.55
CA ARG A 144 -1.71 -3.18 -13.18
C ARG A 144 -1.93 -2.80 -14.64
N HIS A 145 -2.66 -3.61 -15.41
CA HIS A 145 -2.86 -3.40 -16.84
C HIS A 145 -4.08 -2.54 -17.18
N ASN A 146 -5.15 -2.58 -16.37
CA ASN A 146 -6.44 -2.00 -16.70
C ASN A 146 -6.86 -0.84 -15.79
N ILE A 147 -6.44 -0.82 -14.53
CA ILE A 147 -6.81 0.22 -13.56
C ILE A 147 -5.71 1.26 -13.42
N CYS A 148 -4.48 0.88 -13.08
CA CYS A 148 -3.37 1.81 -13.00
C CYS A 148 -3.12 2.48 -14.35
N ARG A 149 -2.91 3.80 -14.32
CA ARG A 149 -2.75 4.64 -15.52
C ARG A 149 -1.35 5.23 -15.61
N GLY A 150 -1.06 5.86 -16.73
CA GLY A 150 0.19 6.57 -16.97
C GLY A 150 1.42 5.66 -17.11
N PRO A 151 2.61 6.26 -17.26
CA PRO A 151 3.86 5.52 -17.48
C PRO A 151 4.28 4.72 -16.26
N TRP A 152 3.92 5.19 -15.07
CA TRP A 152 4.34 4.58 -13.81
C TRP A 152 3.67 3.21 -13.53
N ARG A 153 2.62 2.82 -14.24
CA ARG A 153 1.97 1.52 -14.04
C ARG A 153 2.92 0.32 -14.23
N PHE A 154 3.95 0.48 -15.09
CA PHE A 154 4.93 -0.58 -15.38
C PHE A 154 6.37 -0.17 -15.06
N ALA A 155 6.64 1.12 -14.90
CA ALA A 155 7.97 1.60 -14.60
C ALA A 155 8.42 1.16 -13.19
N ARG A 156 9.69 0.75 -13.07
CA ARG A 156 10.32 0.54 -11.76
C ARG A 156 10.23 1.82 -10.93
N ARG A 157 9.85 1.68 -9.69
CA ARG A 157 9.86 2.81 -8.74
C ARG A 157 11.29 3.16 -8.34
N PRO A 158 11.62 4.43 -8.21
CA PRO A 158 12.91 4.84 -7.65
C PRO A 158 12.99 4.40 -6.19
N VAL A 159 14.18 3.93 -5.76
CA VAL A 159 14.43 3.72 -4.34
C VAL A 159 14.42 5.08 -3.66
N LEU A 160 13.51 5.28 -2.70
CA LEU A 160 13.32 6.57 -2.07
C LEU A 160 13.82 6.60 -0.62
N ILE A 161 14.04 7.81 -0.12
CA ILE A 161 14.07 8.12 1.30
C ILE A 161 13.04 9.19 1.60
N ASN A 162 12.26 8.98 2.66
CA ASN A 162 11.34 9.95 3.22
C ASN A 162 11.91 10.47 4.54
N ASN A 163 11.86 11.80 4.78
CA ASN A 163 12.43 12.40 5.99
C ASN A 163 11.53 12.31 7.23
N TRP A 164 10.26 11.87 7.10
CA TRP A 164 9.30 11.97 8.20
C TRP A 164 9.85 11.39 9.51
N GLU A 165 10.17 10.11 9.57
CA GLU A 165 10.70 9.48 10.80
C GLU A 165 12.11 9.95 11.19
N ALA A 166 12.85 10.59 10.27
CA ALA A 166 14.17 11.13 10.56
C ALA A 166 14.12 12.52 11.25
N THR A 167 13.08 13.30 10.98
CA THR A 167 13.07 14.72 11.39
C THR A 167 11.74 15.19 11.96
N TYR A 168 10.63 14.55 11.61
CA TYR A 168 9.28 15.08 11.80
C TYR A 168 9.21 16.53 11.31
N PHE A 169 8.65 17.45 12.11
CA PHE A 169 8.56 18.89 11.79
C PHE A 169 9.86 19.68 12.01
N ASP A 170 10.88 19.08 12.67
CA ASP A 170 12.15 19.75 12.97
C ASP A 170 13.16 19.56 11.84
N PHE A 171 13.03 20.38 10.80
CA PHE A 171 13.97 20.40 9.69
C PHE A 171 14.18 21.81 9.12
N ASP A 172 15.31 21.95 8.44
CA ASP A 172 15.67 23.07 7.58
C ASP A 172 16.33 22.52 6.28
N THR A 173 16.65 23.43 5.35
CA THR A 173 17.31 23.08 4.10
C THR A 173 18.57 22.25 4.32
N GLU A 174 19.43 22.64 5.29
CA GLU A 174 20.71 21.98 5.51
C GLU A 174 20.54 20.58 6.09
N LYS A 175 19.56 20.35 6.96
CA LYS A 175 19.27 19.05 7.53
C LYS A 175 18.76 18.06 6.45
N ILE A 176 17.85 18.52 5.57
CA ILE A 176 17.36 17.72 4.45
C ILE A 176 18.48 17.39 3.47
N VAL A 177 19.34 18.37 3.14
CA VAL A 177 20.44 18.13 2.20
C VAL A 177 21.46 17.15 2.79
N ARG A 178 21.80 17.23 4.09
CA ARG A 178 22.70 16.23 4.72
C ARG A 178 22.14 14.80 4.63
N ILE A 179 20.82 14.62 4.80
CA ILE A 179 20.18 13.32 4.61
C ILE A 179 20.31 12.87 3.16
N ALA A 180 20.04 13.76 2.20
CA ALA A 180 20.11 13.47 0.78
C ALA A 180 21.54 13.15 0.30
N GLU A 181 22.55 13.88 0.77
CA GLU A 181 23.97 13.61 0.46
C GLU A 181 24.36 12.20 0.92
N LYS A 182 24.00 11.81 2.14
CA LYS A 182 24.25 10.46 2.64
C LYS A 182 23.48 9.43 1.83
N ALA A 183 22.19 9.66 1.54
CA ALA A 183 21.33 8.79 0.76
C ALA A 183 21.85 8.57 -0.68
N ALA A 184 22.24 9.64 -1.37
CA ALA A 184 22.82 9.58 -2.71
C ALA A 184 24.11 8.72 -2.73
N GLY A 185 24.98 8.90 -1.73
CA GLY A 185 26.19 8.10 -1.55
C GLY A 185 25.95 6.62 -1.29
N LEU A 186 24.73 6.24 -0.90
CA LEU A 186 24.29 4.86 -0.70
C LEU A 186 23.52 4.29 -1.91
N GLY A 187 23.17 5.12 -2.90
CA GLY A 187 22.48 4.69 -4.11
C GLY A 187 20.96 4.91 -4.11
N VAL A 188 20.42 5.67 -3.15
CA VAL A 188 19.01 6.13 -3.13
C VAL A 188 18.77 7.09 -4.30
N GLU A 189 17.59 7.04 -4.91
CA GLU A 189 17.29 7.70 -6.18
C GLU A 189 16.29 8.87 -6.06
N LEU A 190 15.56 8.95 -4.93
CA LEU A 190 14.52 9.96 -4.71
C LEU A 190 14.55 10.41 -3.24
N MET A 191 14.59 11.72 -3.01
CA MET A 191 14.38 12.35 -1.70
C MET A 191 12.97 12.91 -1.61
N VAL A 192 12.19 12.48 -0.63
CA VAL A 192 10.83 12.97 -0.38
C VAL A 192 10.85 13.89 0.84
N LEU A 193 10.43 15.13 0.65
CA LEU A 193 10.16 16.10 1.71
C LEU A 193 8.71 15.91 2.20
N ASP A 194 8.56 15.38 3.39
CA ASP A 194 7.26 15.09 4.01
C ASP A 194 6.66 16.33 4.68
N ASP A 195 5.63 16.19 5.52
CA ASP A 195 4.85 17.27 6.15
C ASP A 195 5.72 18.34 6.83
N GLY A 196 5.23 19.59 6.84
CA GLY A 196 5.85 20.70 7.56
C GLY A 196 6.63 21.71 6.71
N TRP A 197 6.64 21.61 5.37
CA TRP A 197 7.37 22.51 4.47
C TRP A 197 6.62 23.82 4.14
N PHE A 198 5.32 23.92 4.47
CA PHE A 198 4.42 25.00 4.07
C PHE A 198 3.83 25.77 5.25
N GLY A 199 3.30 26.97 5.00
CA GLY A 199 2.56 27.79 5.94
C GLY A 199 3.26 27.97 7.30
N LYS A 200 2.50 27.88 8.38
CA LYS A 200 2.98 27.86 9.77
C LYS A 200 2.99 26.44 10.35
N ARG A 201 3.27 25.44 9.51
CA ARG A 201 3.22 24.03 9.85
C ARG A 201 4.44 23.58 10.64
N ASP A 202 4.45 23.86 11.95
CA ASP A 202 5.50 23.42 12.89
C ASP A 202 5.07 22.22 13.74
N ASP A 203 3.80 21.89 13.67
CA ASP A 203 3.12 20.74 14.26
C ASP A 203 1.89 20.40 13.42
N ASP A 204 1.09 19.43 13.83
CA ASP A 204 -0.10 18.99 13.11
C ASP A 204 -1.38 19.81 13.42
N ASN A 205 -1.28 20.89 14.22
CA ASN A 205 -2.44 21.68 14.65
C ASN A 205 -2.78 22.84 13.72
N SER A 206 -1.88 23.21 12.79
CA SER A 206 -2.01 24.43 11.98
C SER A 206 -1.55 24.25 10.55
N GLY A 207 -1.88 25.20 9.68
CA GLY A 207 -1.29 25.42 8.37
C GLY A 207 -1.86 24.59 7.21
N LEU A 208 -2.63 23.52 7.43
CA LEU A 208 -3.26 22.80 6.32
C LEU A 208 -4.21 23.73 5.54
N GLY A 209 -4.04 23.76 4.22
CA GLY A 209 -4.72 24.68 3.29
C GLY A 209 -3.80 25.79 2.77
N ASP A 210 -2.73 26.14 3.50
CA ASP A 210 -1.81 27.21 3.17
C ASP A 210 -0.58 26.67 2.42
N TRP A 211 -0.76 26.29 1.16
CA TRP A 211 0.26 25.60 0.34
C TRP A 211 1.39 26.53 -0.14
N GLN A 212 1.82 27.44 0.71
CA GLN A 212 2.92 28.36 0.45
C GLN A 212 4.15 27.96 1.26
N VAL A 213 5.32 27.99 0.62
CA VAL A 213 6.56 27.51 1.22
C VAL A 213 6.88 28.26 2.52
N ASN A 214 7.20 27.53 3.58
CA ASN A 214 7.70 28.09 4.83
C ASN A 214 9.15 28.56 4.65
N THR A 215 9.32 29.86 4.33
CA THR A 215 10.64 30.44 4.07
C THR A 215 11.53 30.54 5.30
N ARG A 216 11.01 30.33 6.52
CA ARG A 216 11.80 30.22 7.74
C ARG A 216 12.58 28.90 7.79
N LYS A 217 11.93 27.78 7.43
CA LYS A 217 12.54 26.46 7.33
C LYS A 217 13.35 26.29 6.03
N LEU A 218 12.83 26.84 4.95
CA LEU A 218 13.39 26.75 3.59
C LEU A 218 13.73 28.15 3.05
N PRO A 219 14.81 28.79 3.50
CA PRO A 219 15.21 30.10 3.01
C PRO A 219 15.44 30.09 1.48
N GLY A 220 14.77 31.01 0.78
CA GLY A 220 14.79 31.10 -0.68
C GLY A 220 13.79 30.17 -1.39
N GLY A 221 12.91 29.49 -0.66
CA GLY A 221 11.87 28.63 -1.21
C GLY A 221 12.32 27.19 -1.50
N LEU A 222 11.53 26.46 -2.28
CA LEU A 222 11.81 25.07 -2.65
C LEU A 222 12.95 24.93 -3.68
N ASP A 223 13.07 25.83 -4.62
CA ASP A 223 14.01 25.71 -5.74
C ASP A 223 15.50 25.56 -5.33
N PRO A 224 16.01 26.28 -4.33
CA PRO A 224 17.39 26.04 -3.88
C PRO A 224 17.59 24.62 -3.34
N LEU A 225 16.61 24.10 -2.58
CA LEU A 225 16.64 22.72 -2.09
C LEU A 225 16.59 21.73 -3.24
N ILE A 226 15.61 21.85 -4.13
CA ILE A 226 15.41 20.96 -5.29
C ILE A 226 16.67 20.91 -6.16
N ARG A 227 17.27 22.08 -6.47
CA ARG A 227 18.52 22.12 -7.25
C ARG A 227 19.67 21.36 -6.57
N ARG A 228 19.80 21.46 -5.25
CA ARG A 228 20.83 20.70 -4.49
C ARG A 228 20.57 19.20 -4.57
N ILE A 229 19.32 18.75 -4.42
CA ILE A 229 18.94 17.34 -4.53
C ILE A 229 19.19 16.82 -5.95
N HIS A 230 18.77 17.54 -6.98
CA HIS A 230 19.03 17.16 -8.38
C HIS A 230 20.53 17.14 -8.71
N ALA A 231 21.32 18.03 -8.12
CA ALA A 231 22.79 18.02 -8.31
C ALA A 231 23.46 16.76 -7.73
N LEU A 232 22.82 16.08 -6.78
CA LEU A 232 23.24 14.76 -6.27
C LEU A 232 22.82 13.60 -7.19
N GLY A 233 22.11 13.87 -8.29
CA GLY A 233 21.56 12.86 -9.19
C GLY A 233 20.27 12.21 -8.69
N MET A 234 19.67 12.74 -7.63
CA MET A 234 18.42 12.26 -7.06
C MET A 234 17.23 13.03 -7.63
N LYS A 235 16.07 12.38 -7.68
CA LYS A 235 14.76 13.00 -7.87
C LYS A 235 14.30 13.68 -6.60
N PHE A 236 13.34 14.60 -6.73
CA PHE A 236 12.71 15.28 -5.58
C PHE A 236 11.22 15.00 -5.52
N GLY A 237 10.74 14.66 -4.33
CA GLY A 237 9.33 14.44 -4.02
C GLY A 237 8.83 15.32 -2.88
N ILE A 238 7.52 15.52 -2.83
CA ILE A 238 6.86 16.36 -1.84
C ILE A 238 5.56 15.72 -1.32
N TRP A 239 5.27 15.93 -0.05
CA TRP A 239 4.02 15.54 0.59
C TRP A 239 2.99 16.67 0.52
N VAL A 240 1.72 16.31 0.29
CA VAL A 240 0.57 17.21 0.35
C VAL A 240 -0.64 16.51 0.97
N GLU A 241 -1.49 17.27 1.68
CA GLU A 241 -2.79 16.82 2.20
C GLU A 241 -3.89 17.82 1.81
N PRO A 242 -4.21 17.97 0.52
CA PRO A 242 -5.03 19.08 0.03
C PRO A 242 -6.53 18.94 0.32
N GLU A 243 -6.99 17.78 0.75
CA GLU A 243 -8.40 17.54 1.08
C GLU A 243 -8.79 18.07 2.49
N MET A 244 -7.78 18.49 3.30
CA MET A 244 -7.97 18.91 4.68
C MET A 244 -7.61 20.37 4.88
N VAL A 245 -8.13 20.96 5.96
CA VAL A 245 -7.86 22.33 6.34
C VAL A 245 -7.73 22.43 7.86
N SER A 246 -6.73 23.16 8.35
CA SER A 246 -6.63 23.51 9.77
C SER A 246 -7.49 24.73 10.06
N VAL A 247 -8.11 24.78 11.25
CA VAL A 247 -8.82 25.97 11.72
C VAL A 247 -7.86 27.18 11.82
N ASP A 248 -6.61 26.91 12.25
CA ASP A 248 -5.52 27.89 12.17
C ASP A 248 -4.79 27.81 10.83
N SER A 249 -5.46 28.30 9.79
CA SER A 249 -4.90 28.53 8.45
C SER A 249 -5.48 29.80 7.84
N ASP A 250 -4.77 30.39 6.89
CA ASP A 250 -5.26 31.58 6.17
C ASP A 250 -6.44 31.20 5.27
N LEU A 251 -6.42 29.97 4.68
CA LEU A 251 -7.53 29.45 3.90
C LEU A 251 -8.82 29.38 4.73
N TYR A 252 -8.78 28.81 5.92
CA TYR A 252 -9.99 28.70 6.75
C TYR A 252 -10.48 30.07 7.22
N ARG A 253 -9.59 31.00 7.55
CA ARG A 253 -9.96 32.38 7.88
C ARG A 253 -10.66 33.10 6.73
N ALA A 254 -10.22 32.86 5.49
CA ALA A 254 -10.82 33.46 4.31
C ALA A 254 -12.14 32.78 3.91
N HIS A 255 -12.22 31.46 4.06
CA HIS A 255 -13.33 30.62 3.57
C HIS A 255 -13.76 29.56 4.61
N PRO A 256 -14.29 29.95 5.78
CA PRO A 256 -14.72 28.99 6.80
C PRO A 256 -15.93 28.14 6.33
N ASP A 257 -16.65 28.60 5.32
CA ASP A 257 -17.77 27.89 4.69
C ASP A 257 -17.33 26.80 3.70
N TRP A 258 -16.02 26.70 3.40
CA TRP A 258 -15.48 25.65 2.52
C TRP A 258 -15.20 24.33 3.27
N ALA A 259 -15.27 24.31 4.58
CA ALA A 259 -15.18 23.10 5.37
C ALA A 259 -16.56 22.44 5.53
N LEU A 260 -16.59 21.11 5.51
CA LEU A 260 -17.78 20.34 5.86
C LEU A 260 -18.09 20.53 7.35
N THR A 261 -19.13 21.28 7.67
CA THR A 261 -19.52 21.61 9.06
C THR A 261 -21.02 21.79 9.18
N LEU A 262 -21.60 21.26 10.26
CA LEU A 262 -23.03 21.41 10.55
C LEU A 262 -23.33 22.82 11.08
N PRO A 263 -24.32 23.51 10.54
CA PRO A 263 -24.75 24.81 11.08
C PRO A 263 -25.22 24.71 12.53
N GLY A 264 -24.82 25.65 13.36
CA GLY A 264 -25.32 25.80 14.74
C GLY A 264 -24.67 24.89 15.78
N ARG A 265 -23.58 24.20 15.44
CA ARG A 265 -22.74 23.48 16.41
C ARG A 265 -21.26 23.66 16.09
N ASP A 266 -20.43 23.42 17.08
CA ASP A 266 -18.99 23.41 16.89
C ASP A 266 -18.58 22.23 15.97
N PRO A 267 -17.62 22.44 15.06
CA PRO A 267 -17.14 21.38 14.18
C PRO A 267 -16.55 20.20 14.96
N ALA A 268 -16.85 18.99 14.52
CA ALA A 268 -16.19 17.79 15.03
C ALA A 268 -14.77 17.71 14.49
N MET A 269 -13.79 17.93 15.38
CA MET A 269 -12.36 17.87 15.03
C MET A 269 -11.87 16.43 14.95
N GLY A 270 -10.94 16.16 14.04
CA GLY A 270 -10.19 14.93 13.95
C GLY A 270 -8.76 15.26 13.53
N ARG A 271 -7.75 14.88 14.32
CA ARG A 271 -6.34 15.30 14.15
C ARG A 271 -6.18 16.83 14.03
N ASP A 272 -6.97 17.59 14.78
CA ASP A 272 -6.98 19.06 14.76
C ASP A 272 -7.23 19.70 13.37
N GLN A 273 -7.89 18.95 12.48
CA GLN A 273 -8.20 19.41 11.12
C GLN A 273 -9.65 19.12 10.74
N LEU A 274 -10.13 19.83 9.72
CA LEU A 274 -11.45 19.70 9.10
C LEU A 274 -11.29 19.18 7.66
N VAL A 275 -12.39 18.65 7.11
CA VAL A 275 -12.47 18.20 5.71
C VAL A 275 -12.97 19.34 4.85
N LEU A 276 -12.28 19.67 3.76
CA LEU A 276 -12.75 20.61 2.75
C LEU A 276 -13.94 20.03 1.97
N ASP A 277 -14.87 20.87 1.58
CA ASP A 277 -16.07 20.48 0.83
C ASP A 277 -15.77 20.34 -0.68
N LEU A 278 -15.22 19.19 -1.08
CA LEU A 278 -14.96 18.89 -2.49
C LEU A 278 -16.23 18.54 -3.30
N ALA A 279 -17.41 18.60 -2.67
CA ALA A 279 -18.68 18.65 -3.42
C ALA A 279 -18.90 20.01 -4.12
N ARG A 280 -18.11 21.04 -3.75
CA ARG A 280 -18.13 22.38 -4.32
C ARG A 280 -17.11 22.52 -5.47
N PRO A 281 -17.54 22.84 -6.68
CA PRO A 281 -16.61 23.03 -7.81
C PRO A 281 -15.53 24.09 -7.55
N GLU A 282 -15.86 25.18 -6.85
CA GLU A 282 -14.91 26.26 -6.55
C GLU A 282 -13.79 25.83 -5.60
N VAL A 283 -14.05 24.88 -4.70
CA VAL A 283 -13.00 24.29 -3.82
C VAL A 283 -12.08 23.39 -4.65
N VAL A 284 -12.66 22.58 -5.53
CA VAL A 284 -11.88 21.70 -6.44
C VAL A 284 -11.00 22.54 -7.37
N GLU A 285 -11.52 23.65 -7.95
CA GLU A 285 -10.75 24.56 -8.80
C GLU A 285 -9.61 25.22 -8.01
N TYR A 286 -9.87 25.74 -6.82
CA TYR A 286 -8.85 26.34 -5.98
C TYR A 286 -7.69 25.36 -5.69
N LEU A 287 -8.02 24.12 -5.28
CA LEU A 287 -7.00 23.10 -5.02
C LEU A 287 -6.26 22.70 -6.30
N ALA A 288 -6.97 22.60 -7.44
CA ALA A 288 -6.34 22.34 -8.72
C ALA A 288 -5.36 23.43 -9.11
N ASP A 289 -5.69 24.68 -8.89
CA ASP A 289 -4.81 25.81 -9.18
C ASP A 289 -3.59 25.81 -8.24
N CYS A 290 -3.77 25.60 -6.94
CA CYS A 290 -2.67 25.49 -5.98
C CYS A 290 -1.70 24.36 -6.33
N MET A 291 -2.20 23.15 -6.58
CA MET A 291 -1.36 21.98 -6.89
C MET A 291 -0.72 22.11 -8.28
N THR A 292 -1.44 22.69 -9.26
CA THR A 292 -0.89 22.99 -10.59
C THR A 292 0.26 23.99 -10.51
N ALA A 293 0.08 25.09 -9.75
CA ALA A 293 1.14 26.07 -9.55
C ALA A 293 2.38 25.44 -8.90
N LEU A 294 2.19 24.65 -7.82
CA LEU A 294 3.27 23.93 -7.16
C LEU A 294 4.09 23.04 -8.13
N LEU A 295 3.40 22.28 -8.98
CA LEU A 295 4.03 21.34 -9.91
C LEU A 295 4.59 22.04 -11.18
N GLN A 296 4.07 23.20 -11.56
CA GLN A 296 4.58 23.99 -12.69
C GLN A 296 5.79 24.84 -12.32
N GLU A 297 5.77 25.43 -11.13
CA GLU A 297 6.83 26.33 -10.67
C GLU A 297 8.07 25.60 -10.19
N HIS A 298 7.92 24.36 -9.74
CA HIS A 298 8.99 23.58 -9.13
C HIS A 298 9.20 22.23 -9.85
N ALA A 299 10.47 21.81 -9.97
CA ALA A 299 10.83 20.55 -10.60
C ALA A 299 10.61 19.37 -9.65
N ILE A 300 9.35 19.01 -9.41
CA ILE A 300 8.91 17.94 -8.53
C ILE A 300 8.67 16.68 -9.36
N ASP A 301 9.26 15.56 -8.95
CA ASP A 301 9.17 14.25 -9.63
C ASP A 301 8.14 13.30 -8.98
N TYR A 302 7.74 13.58 -7.74
CA TYR A 302 6.90 12.69 -6.95
C TYR A 302 6.03 13.48 -5.97
N VAL A 303 4.79 13.03 -5.79
CA VAL A 303 3.84 13.58 -4.82
C VAL A 303 3.30 12.46 -3.93
N LYS A 304 3.46 12.60 -2.60
CA LYS A 304 2.73 11.80 -1.62
C LYS A 304 1.44 12.56 -1.26
N TRP A 305 0.32 12.02 -1.73
CA TRP A 305 -1.02 12.60 -1.54
C TRP A 305 -1.70 11.95 -0.34
N ASP A 306 -1.85 12.69 0.73
CA ASP A 306 -2.39 12.20 1.99
C ASP A 306 -3.81 12.67 2.30
N MET A 307 -4.46 11.95 3.23
CA MET A 307 -5.77 12.29 3.80
C MET A 307 -5.87 11.66 5.20
N ASN A 308 -5.65 12.44 6.25
CA ASN A 308 -5.41 11.90 7.60
C ASN A 308 -6.64 11.89 8.52
N ARG A 309 -7.83 12.13 8.00
CA ARG A 309 -9.05 12.00 8.79
C ARG A 309 -10.25 11.52 7.98
N ASN A 310 -11.16 10.85 8.66
CA ASN A 310 -12.46 10.49 8.10
C ASN A 310 -13.45 11.67 8.17
N MET A 311 -14.51 11.62 7.35
CA MET A 311 -15.64 12.56 7.47
C MET A 311 -16.42 12.30 8.76
N SER A 312 -16.82 13.36 9.43
CA SER A 312 -17.71 13.32 10.60
C SER A 312 -18.93 14.20 10.42
N ASP A 313 -18.74 15.48 10.08
CA ASP A 313 -19.82 16.43 9.83
C ASP A 313 -20.11 16.49 8.33
N VAL A 314 -20.97 15.57 7.86
CA VAL A 314 -21.30 15.46 6.43
C VAL A 314 -22.40 16.45 6.07
N TYR A 315 -22.03 17.71 5.89
CA TYR A 315 -22.93 18.76 5.48
C TYR A 315 -22.20 19.81 4.63
N SER A 316 -22.69 20.04 3.41
CA SER A 316 -22.21 21.08 2.52
C SER A 316 -23.06 22.33 2.65
N ARG A 317 -22.43 23.47 2.96
CA ARG A 317 -23.13 24.77 3.00
C ARG A 317 -23.54 25.28 1.61
N ALA A 318 -23.02 24.69 0.54
CA ALA A 318 -23.35 25.03 -0.83
C ALA A 318 -24.54 24.26 -1.39
N LEU A 319 -24.89 23.11 -0.79
CA LEU A 319 -25.99 22.28 -1.25
C LEU A 319 -27.28 22.58 -0.49
N PRO A 320 -28.45 22.62 -1.17
CA PRO A 320 -29.72 22.75 -0.51
C PRO A 320 -30.06 21.46 0.30
N PRO A 321 -31.01 21.54 1.26
CA PRO A 321 -31.32 20.43 2.16
C PRO A 321 -31.65 19.10 1.46
N GLU A 322 -32.33 19.15 0.32
CA GLU A 322 -32.73 17.99 -0.48
C GLU A 322 -31.57 17.29 -1.20
N ARG A 323 -30.39 17.93 -1.25
CA ARG A 323 -29.18 17.38 -1.86
C ARG A 323 -28.08 17.02 -0.84
N GLN A 324 -28.34 17.15 0.44
CA GLN A 324 -27.34 16.84 1.47
C GLN A 324 -26.93 15.35 1.47
N GLY A 325 -27.80 14.44 1.07
CA GLY A 325 -27.48 13.02 0.89
C GLY A 325 -26.52 12.72 -0.29
N GLU A 326 -26.17 13.73 -1.09
CA GLU A 326 -25.22 13.60 -2.21
C GLU A 326 -23.76 13.90 -1.80
N VAL A 327 -23.54 14.52 -0.63
CA VAL A 327 -22.25 15.13 -0.23
C VAL A 327 -21.10 14.13 -0.30
N THR A 328 -21.22 12.95 0.30
CA THR A 328 -20.12 11.96 0.34
C THR A 328 -19.72 11.47 -1.05
N HIS A 329 -20.71 11.25 -1.92
CA HIS A 329 -20.42 10.80 -3.28
C HIS A 329 -19.87 11.95 -4.15
N ARG A 330 -20.45 13.15 -4.05
CA ARG A 330 -19.93 14.35 -4.74
C ARG A 330 -18.50 14.68 -4.33
N TYR A 331 -18.22 14.57 -3.06
CA TYR A 331 -16.85 14.73 -2.55
C TYR A 331 -15.88 13.81 -3.28
N MET A 332 -16.20 12.52 -3.35
CA MET A 332 -15.33 11.53 -4.01
C MET A 332 -15.18 11.81 -5.52
N LEU A 333 -16.25 12.25 -6.18
CA LEU A 333 -16.17 12.71 -7.57
C LEU A 333 -15.27 13.95 -7.72
N GLY A 334 -15.29 14.87 -6.75
CA GLY A 334 -14.39 16.01 -6.66
C GLY A 334 -12.92 15.59 -6.52
N VAL A 335 -12.61 14.64 -5.64
CA VAL A 335 -11.27 14.05 -5.49
C VAL A 335 -10.80 13.44 -6.81
N TYR A 336 -11.64 12.63 -7.44
CA TYR A 336 -11.29 12.01 -8.74
C TYR A 336 -11.06 13.04 -9.83
N SER A 337 -11.91 14.08 -9.91
CA SER A 337 -11.75 15.17 -10.88
C SER A 337 -10.42 15.90 -10.71
N LEU A 338 -10.05 16.18 -9.46
CA LEU A 338 -8.79 16.83 -9.12
C LEU A 338 -7.57 15.97 -9.50
N LEU A 339 -7.57 14.69 -9.08
CA LEU A 339 -6.50 13.75 -9.41
C LEU A 339 -6.40 13.48 -10.92
N GLU A 340 -7.54 13.33 -11.61
CA GLU A 340 -7.57 13.16 -13.08
C GLU A 340 -6.87 14.32 -13.77
N ARG A 341 -7.24 15.56 -13.40
CA ARG A 341 -6.64 16.78 -13.96
C ARG A 341 -5.13 16.84 -13.74
N LEU A 342 -4.68 16.59 -12.50
CA LEU A 342 -3.25 16.65 -12.16
C LEU A 342 -2.44 15.53 -12.84
N THR A 343 -2.93 14.30 -12.85
CA THR A 343 -2.21 13.18 -13.47
C THR A 343 -2.17 13.26 -14.99
N GLN A 344 -3.17 13.86 -15.63
CA GLN A 344 -3.14 14.16 -17.07
C GLN A 344 -2.18 15.29 -17.42
N GLN A 345 -2.14 16.34 -16.60
CA GLN A 345 -1.28 17.50 -16.83
C GLN A 345 0.20 17.19 -16.50
N PHE A 346 0.46 16.35 -15.51
CA PHE A 346 1.80 15.99 -15.05
C PHE A 346 2.04 14.47 -15.10
N PRO A 347 1.97 13.80 -16.27
CA PRO A 347 2.02 12.34 -16.38
C PRO A 347 3.37 11.74 -15.95
N GLN A 348 4.43 12.55 -15.86
CA GLN A 348 5.76 12.10 -15.42
C GLN A 348 5.94 12.15 -13.91
N VAL A 349 5.08 12.88 -13.19
CA VAL A 349 5.07 12.91 -11.73
C VAL A 349 4.48 11.61 -11.20
N LEU A 350 5.18 10.93 -10.31
CA LEU A 350 4.67 9.76 -9.62
C LEU A 350 3.81 10.19 -8.44
N PHE A 351 2.53 9.85 -8.47
CA PHE A 351 1.63 10.05 -7.35
C PHE A 351 1.57 8.79 -6.48
N GLU A 352 1.84 8.94 -5.19
CA GLU A 352 1.57 7.93 -4.16
C GLU A 352 0.36 8.35 -3.35
N GLY A 353 -0.64 7.47 -3.25
CA GLY A 353 -1.77 7.67 -2.34
C GLY A 353 -1.39 7.36 -0.90
N CYS A 354 -1.87 8.17 0.03
CA CYS A 354 -1.83 7.94 1.47
C CYS A 354 -3.16 8.35 2.07
N ALA A 355 -3.59 7.70 3.14
CA ALA A 355 -4.78 8.11 3.89
C ALA A 355 -4.63 7.67 5.34
N GLY A 356 -3.72 8.35 6.08
CA GLY A 356 -3.23 7.86 7.35
C GLY A 356 -2.72 6.42 7.16
N GLY A 357 -1.74 6.23 6.29
CA GLY A 357 -1.37 4.90 5.80
C GLY A 357 -2.32 4.37 4.72
N GLY A 358 -2.77 3.14 4.88
CA GLY A 358 -3.55 2.39 3.90
C GLY A 358 -5.07 2.57 3.97
N GLY A 359 -5.57 3.69 4.48
CA GLY A 359 -7.02 3.94 4.66
C GLY A 359 -7.82 4.08 3.37
N ARG A 360 -7.16 4.33 2.23
CA ARG A 360 -7.76 4.29 0.88
C ARG A 360 -6.93 3.42 -0.06
N PHE A 361 -6.50 2.25 0.40
CA PHE A 361 -5.85 1.26 -0.45
C PHE A 361 -6.92 0.49 -1.22
N ASP A 362 -7.34 1.03 -2.35
CA ASP A 362 -8.45 0.53 -3.16
C ASP A 362 -8.22 0.76 -4.66
N ALA A 363 -9.05 0.11 -5.49
CA ALA A 363 -8.92 0.18 -6.94
C ALA A 363 -9.27 1.59 -7.51
N GLY A 364 -10.08 2.38 -6.81
CA GLY A 364 -10.42 3.74 -7.21
C GLY A 364 -9.20 4.66 -7.15
N MET A 365 -8.46 4.64 -6.03
CA MET A 365 -7.21 5.41 -5.90
C MET A 365 -6.11 4.90 -6.82
N LEU A 366 -6.00 3.58 -7.05
CA LEU A 366 -5.00 3.01 -7.96
C LEU A 366 -5.13 3.48 -9.41
N ALA A 367 -6.31 3.98 -9.81
CA ALA A 367 -6.49 4.59 -11.13
C ALA A 367 -5.62 5.85 -11.33
N TYR A 368 -5.29 6.55 -10.25
CA TYR A 368 -4.55 7.81 -10.26
C TYR A 368 -3.17 7.68 -9.58
N CYS A 369 -3.12 6.92 -8.50
CA CYS A 369 -1.92 6.70 -7.71
C CYS A 369 -1.46 5.24 -7.89
N PRO A 370 -0.54 4.94 -8.82
CA PRO A 370 -0.12 3.57 -9.13
C PRO A 370 0.68 2.90 -8.00
N GLN A 371 0.92 3.61 -6.91
CA GLN A 371 1.36 3.08 -5.62
C GLN A 371 0.63 3.79 -4.48
N ILE A 372 0.47 3.10 -3.35
CA ILE A 372 -0.20 3.60 -2.16
C ILE A 372 0.64 3.21 -0.94
N TRP A 373 0.82 4.16 -0.02
CA TRP A 373 1.44 3.89 1.27
C TRP A 373 0.64 2.83 2.02
N CYS A 374 1.27 1.69 2.28
CA CYS A 374 0.55 0.49 2.71
C CYS A 374 0.00 0.63 4.13
N SER A 375 0.77 1.25 5.01
CA SER A 375 0.45 1.47 6.43
C SER A 375 1.41 2.48 7.03
N ASP A 376 0.95 3.28 7.97
CA ASP A 376 1.81 4.10 8.82
C ASP A 376 2.60 3.26 9.83
N ASP A 377 2.24 1.98 10.02
CA ASP A 377 3.09 1.06 10.75
C ASP A 377 4.30 0.67 9.90
N THR A 378 5.48 1.09 10.37
CA THR A 378 6.77 0.82 9.71
C THR A 378 7.54 -0.33 10.38
N ASP A 379 6.98 -0.95 11.41
CA ASP A 379 7.54 -2.16 12.01
C ASP A 379 7.48 -3.32 11.01
N ALA A 380 8.63 -3.85 10.63
CA ALA A 380 8.73 -4.90 9.62
C ALA A 380 7.94 -6.18 9.99
N ILE A 381 7.80 -6.49 11.28
CA ILE A 381 7.09 -7.71 11.73
C ILE A 381 5.57 -7.53 11.62
N GLU A 382 5.05 -6.35 11.99
CA GLU A 382 3.63 -6.01 11.77
C GLU A 382 3.32 -5.93 10.26
N ARG A 383 4.25 -5.40 9.46
CA ARG A 383 4.12 -5.33 7.99
C ARG A 383 3.99 -6.71 7.33
N LEU A 384 4.52 -7.79 7.91
CA LEU A 384 4.31 -9.14 7.39
C LEU A 384 2.81 -9.46 7.25
N THR A 385 2.02 -9.14 8.27
CA THR A 385 0.58 -9.39 8.28
C THR A 385 -0.17 -8.42 7.35
N ILE A 386 0.18 -7.13 7.40
CA ILE A 386 -0.45 -6.07 6.60
C ILE A 386 -0.20 -6.30 5.09
N GLN A 387 1.05 -6.60 4.70
CA GLN A 387 1.41 -6.85 3.31
C GLN A 387 0.85 -8.20 2.80
N ASN A 388 0.80 -9.22 3.66
CA ASN A 388 0.14 -10.48 3.33
C ASN A 388 -1.34 -10.26 2.99
N GLY A 389 -2.09 -9.58 3.86
CA GLY A 389 -3.50 -9.27 3.60
C GLY A 389 -3.70 -8.41 2.35
N THR A 390 -2.82 -7.44 2.12
CA THR A 390 -2.84 -6.59 0.91
C THR A 390 -2.66 -7.42 -0.35
N SER A 391 -1.80 -8.44 -0.33
CA SER A 391 -1.47 -9.28 -1.47
C SER A 391 -2.61 -10.15 -2.01
N TYR A 392 -3.72 -10.28 -1.28
CA TYR A 392 -4.88 -11.02 -1.79
C TYR A 392 -5.54 -10.33 -2.98
N GLY A 393 -5.60 -9.00 -2.99
CA GLY A 393 -6.26 -8.24 -4.05
C GLY A 393 -5.33 -7.34 -4.85
N TYR A 394 -4.21 -6.89 -4.27
CA TYR A 394 -3.42 -5.79 -4.81
C TYR A 394 -1.98 -6.21 -5.17
N PRO A 395 -1.45 -5.73 -6.32
CA PRO A 395 -0.10 -6.09 -6.75
C PRO A 395 0.97 -5.45 -5.86
N VAL A 396 2.08 -6.15 -5.69
CA VAL A 396 3.22 -5.69 -4.90
C VAL A 396 3.79 -4.36 -5.43
N SER A 397 3.74 -4.12 -6.74
CA SER A 397 4.14 -2.86 -7.36
C SER A 397 3.32 -1.64 -6.91
N ALA A 398 2.19 -1.86 -6.25
CA ALA A 398 1.36 -0.81 -5.67
C ALA A 398 1.61 -0.57 -4.16
N VAL A 399 2.42 -1.42 -3.52
CA VAL A 399 2.61 -1.41 -2.07
C VAL A 399 3.78 -0.52 -1.69
N GLY A 400 3.53 0.65 -1.09
CA GLY A 400 4.58 1.48 -0.47
C GLY A 400 5.15 0.78 0.78
N ALA A 401 6.47 0.54 0.81
CA ALA A 401 7.13 -0.14 1.92
C ALA A 401 8.55 0.40 2.13
N HIS A 402 8.88 0.77 3.37
CA HIS A 402 10.14 1.37 3.73
C HIS A 402 10.84 0.63 4.88
N VAL A 403 12.16 0.69 4.89
CA VAL A 403 13.02 0.32 6.01
C VAL A 403 13.01 1.46 7.02
N SER A 404 12.47 1.22 8.21
CA SER A 404 12.41 2.18 9.33
C SER A 404 13.59 2.04 10.30
N ALA A 405 13.65 2.92 11.30
CA ALA A 405 14.62 2.83 12.39
C ALA A 405 14.41 1.59 13.27
N SER A 406 15.45 1.18 13.99
CA SER A 406 15.38 0.17 15.06
C SER A 406 16.11 0.71 16.31
N PRO A 407 15.47 0.70 17.50
CA PRO A 407 14.10 0.25 17.76
C PRO A 407 13.05 1.01 16.94
N ASN A 408 11.99 0.32 16.52
CA ASN A 408 10.87 0.96 15.82
C ASN A 408 10.18 1.96 16.76
N HIS A 409 9.85 3.16 16.27
CA HIS A 409 9.30 4.24 17.11
C HIS A 409 7.88 3.98 17.61
N GLN A 410 7.10 3.14 16.92
CA GLN A 410 5.71 2.81 17.30
C GLN A 410 5.64 1.63 18.27
N THR A 411 6.38 0.56 17.99
CA THR A 411 6.30 -0.71 18.74
C THR A 411 7.44 -0.90 19.74
N GLY A 412 8.55 -0.16 19.60
CA GLY A 412 9.78 -0.38 20.38
C GLY A 412 10.53 -1.65 19.98
N ARG A 413 10.07 -2.39 18.96
CA ARG A 413 10.68 -3.67 18.54
C ARG A 413 12.04 -3.44 17.90
N MET A 414 12.98 -4.31 18.24
CA MET A 414 14.30 -4.37 17.62
C MET A 414 14.30 -5.45 16.53
N THR A 415 14.54 -5.04 15.30
CA THR A 415 14.56 -5.93 14.13
C THR A 415 15.86 -5.71 13.36
N PRO A 416 16.58 -6.77 12.93
CA PRO A 416 17.80 -6.65 12.14
C PRO A 416 17.59 -5.79 10.88
N LEU A 417 18.60 -5.03 10.47
CA LEU A 417 18.51 -4.14 9.31
C LEU A 417 18.15 -4.92 8.04
N GLU A 418 18.76 -6.10 7.86
CA GLU A 418 18.48 -6.96 6.71
C GLU A 418 17.04 -7.51 6.73
N THR A 419 16.50 -7.90 7.89
CA THR A 419 15.11 -8.36 7.99
C THR A 419 14.13 -7.26 7.60
N ARG A 420 14.38 -6.03 8.06
CA ARG A 420 13.56 -4.86 7.65
C ARG A 420 13.58 -4.68 6.14
N ALA A 421 14.76 -4.86 5.50
CA ALA A 421 14.90 -4.77 4.05
C ALA A 421 14.20 -5.91 3.32
N VAL A 422 14.30 -7.17 3.78
CA VAL A 422 13.60 -8.33 3.20
C VAL A 422 12.11 -8.08 3.12
N VAL A 423 11.51 -7.55 4.18
CA VAL A 423 10.08 -7.23 4.22
C VAL A 423 9.75 -6.04 3.32
N ALA A 424 10.52 -4.96 3.38
CA ALA A 424 10.29 -3.75 2.58
C ALA A 424 10.49 -3.98 1.08
N MET A 425 11.38 -4.89 0.66
CA MET A 425 11.58 -5.27 -0.75
C MET A 425 10.33 -5.90 -1.39
N SER A 426 9.36 -6.35 -0.58
CA SER A 426 8.06 -6.79 -1.08
C SER A 426 7.09 -5.63 -1.27
N GLY A 427 7.59 -4.55 -1.83
CA GLY A 427 6.89 -3.32 -2.14
C GLY A 427 7.71 -2.41 -3.05
N THR A 428 7.33 -1.12 -3.10
CA THR A 428 8.06 -0.05 -3.79
C THR A 428 9.17 0.48 -2.87
N PHE A 429 10.19 -0.28 -2.68
CA PHE A 429 11.25 -0.21 -1.70
C PHE A 429 11.81 1.19 -1.43
N GLY A 430 11.98 1.52 -0.16
CA GLY A 430 12.56 2.78 0.29
C GLY A 430 13.05 2.74 1.75
N TYR A 431 13.45 3.90 2.24
CA TYR A 431 13.92 4.11 3.60
C TYR A 431 13.16 5.25 4.27
N GLU A 432 12.95 5.12 5.58
CA GLU A 432 12.31 6.14 6.41
C GLU A 432 12.99 6.17 7.78
N LEU A 433 14.24 6.64 7.79
CA LEU A 433 15.10 6.75 8.96
C LEU A 433 16.23 7.78 8.72
N ASP A 434 16.90 8.21 9.78
CA ASP A 434 18.07 9.08 9.65
C ASP A 434 19.32 8.25 9.29
N LEU A 435 19.67 8.21 8.01
CA LEU A 435 20.83 7.50 7.49
C LEU A 435 22.16 8.02 8.07
N ASN A 436 22.21 9.25 8.61
CA ASN A 436 23.42 9.80 9.22
C ASN A 436 23.76 9.14 10.56
N ARG A 437 22.81 8.41 11.16
CA ARG A 437 23.03 7.66 12.41
C ARG A 437 23.59 6.25 12.19
N LEU A 438 23.63 5.79 10.93
CA LEU A 438 24.14 4.46 10.61
C LEU A 438 25.66 4.39 10.74
N THR A 439 26.14 3.25 11.23
CA THR A 439 27.55 2.89 11.19
C THR A 439 28.02 2.63 9.75
N GLU A 440 29.31 2.61 9.51
CA GLU A 440 29.85 2.28 8.17
C GLU A 440 29.52 0.85 7.73
N ALA A 441 29.39 -0.10 8.68
CA ALA A 441 28.95 -1.46 8.38
C ALA A 441 27.48 -1.46 7.88
N GLU A 442 26.57 -0.82 8.61
CA GLU A 442 25.16 -0.66 8.21
C GLU A 442 25.04 0.11 6.88
N CYS A 443 25.88 1.11 6.63
CA CYS A 443 25.93 1.78 5.33
C CYS A 443 26.32 0.81 4.20
N GLY A 444 27.22 -0.14 4.48
CA GLY A 444 27.58 -1.21 3.55
C GLY A 444 26.39 -2.13 3.26
N GLU A 445 25.63 -2.51 4.30
CA GLU A 445 24.40 -3.31 4.16
C GLU A 445 23.35 -2.57 3.31
N VAL A 446 23.11 -1.28 3.58
CA VAL A 446 22.15 -0.46 2.82
C VAL A 446 22.52 -0.41 1.32
N ARG A 447 23.80 -0.21 0.97
CA ARG A 447 24.24 -0.26 -0.43
C ARG A 447 23.91 -1.62 -1.08
N ALA A 448 24.27 -2.70 -0.39
CA ALA A 448 23.99 -4.06 -0.89
C ALA A 448 22.48 -4.31 -1.06
N GLN A 449 21.66 -3.85 -0.14
CA GLN A 449 20.18 -3.94 -0.21
C GLN A 449 19.64 -3.20 -1.43
N ILE A 450 20.10 -1.96 -1.68
CA ILE A 450 19.67 -1.15 -2.83
C ILE A 450 20.09 -1.81 -4.14
N GLU A 451 21.32 -2.32 -4.22
CA GLU A 451 21.81 -3.01 -5.40
C GLU A 451 21.03 -4.30 -5.69
N ARG A 452 20.74 -5.09 -4.66
CA ARG A 452 19.90 -6.30 -4.78
C ARG A 452 18.50 -5.95 -5.26
N PHE A 453 17.84 -4.98 -4.62
CA PHE A 453 16.51 -4.55 -5.03
C PHE A 453 16.49 -4.10 -6.50
N LYS A 454 17.48 -3.32 -6.95
CA LYS A 454 17.57 -2.88 -8.35
C LYS A 454 17.72 -4.05 -9.32
N ARG A 455 18.45 -5.11 -8.95
CA ARG A 455 18.56 -6.32 -9.78
C ARG A 455 17.27 -7.12 -9.84
N TRP A 456 16.53 -7.21 -8.74
CA TRP A 456 15.30 -8.01 -8.63
C TRP A 456 14.02 -7.23 -8.86
N ALA A 457 14.10 -5.93 -9.15
CA ALA A 457 12.93 -5.04 -9.21
C ALA A 457 11.88 -5.50 -10.24
N ASP A 458 12.31 -6.02 -11.39
CA ASP A 458 11.40 -6.54 -12.40
C ASP A 458 10.72 -7.82 -11.93
N LEU A 459 11.45 -8.74 -11.31
CA LEU A 459 10.90 -9.96 -10.71
C LEU A 459 9.90 -9.63 -9.60
N ILE A 460 10.22 -8.70 -8.70
CA ILE A 460 9.35 -8.28 -7.61
C ILE A 460 8.12 -7.53 -8.14
N GLY A 461 8.32 -6.58 -9.04
CA GLY A 461 7.24 -5.71 -9.52
C GLY A 461 6.28 -6.36 -10.52
N SER A 462 6.75 -7.34 -11.30
CA SER A 462 5.96 -7.97 -12.36
C SER A 462 5.73 -9.48 -12.19
N GLY A 463 6.55 -10.16 -11.38
CA GLY A 463 6.45 -11.60 -11.15
C GLY A 463 5.17 -12.03 -10.45
N ALA A 464 4.84 -13.30 -10.58
CA ALA A 464 3.75 -13.91 -9.86
C ALA A 464 4.10 -14.01 -8.36
N TYR A 465 3.21 -13.50 -7.50
CA TYR A 465 3.35 -13.56 -6.05
C TYR A 465 2.67 -14.80 -5.49
N PHE A 466 3.35 -15.48 -4.57
CA PHE A 466 2.85 -16.68 -3.89
C PHE A 466 2.99 -16.53 -2.37
N ARG A 467 1.89 -16.67 -1.64
CA ARG A 467 1.88 -16.85 -0.19
C ARG A 467 2.18 -18.33 0.09
N LEU A 468 3.32 -18.63 0.68
CA LEU A 468 3.76 -20.02 0.93
C LEU A 468 3.44 -20.45 2.36
N VAL A 469 3.73 -19.59 3.33
CA VAL A 469 3.41 -19.77 4.74
C VAL A 469 2.88 -18.42 5.27
N PRO A 470 1.58 -18.32 5.56
CA PRO A 470 0.98 -17.07 6.00
C PRO A 470 1.44 -16.69 7.42
N PRO A 471 1.40 -15.39 7.78
CA PRO A 471 1.74 -14.91 9.12
C PRO A 471 0.53 -15.02 10.08
N ASP A 472 -0.04 -16.23 10.22
CA ASP A 472 -1.23 -16.52 11.03
C ASP A 472 -0.91 -16.94 12.48
N GLY A 473 0.37 -17.04 12.82
CA GLY A 473 0.84 -17.47 14.14
C GLY A 473 0.84 -18.98 14.37
N GLU A 474 0.39 -19.78 13.41
CA GLU A 474 0.43 -21.25 13.51
C GLU A 474 1.82 -21.81 13.18
N SER A 475 2.59 -21.09 12.37
CA SER A 475 3.98 -21.42 12.03
C SER A 475 4.98 -20.55 12.82
N ASP A 476 6.18 -21.10 13.03
CA ASP A 476 7.29 -20.35 13.65
C ASP A 476 7.89 -19.31 12.69
N PHE A 477 7.53 -19.36 11.41
CA PHE A 477 8.00 -18.46 10.37
C PHE A 477 6.89 -18.15 9.35
N THR A 478 7.06 -17.07 8.62
CA THR A 478 6.27 -16.76 7.43
C THR A 478 7.15 -16.81 6.18
N ALA A 479 6.57 -17.17 5.02
CA ALA A 479 7.30 -17.27 3.76
C ALA A 479 6.44 -16.87 2.57
N TRP A 480 7.05 -16.18 1.62
CA TRP A 480 6.44 -15.79 0.35
C TRP A 480 7.46 -15.80 -0.78
N GLN A 481 6.97 -15.81 -2.00
CA GLN A 481 7.81 -15.98 -3.17
C GLN A 481 7.33 -15.11 -4.34
N PHE A 482 8.29 -14.66 -5.14
CA PHE A 482 8.07 -14.16 -6.49
C PHE A 482 8.60 -15.18 -7.49
N ALA A 483 7.90 -15.36 -8.62
CA ALA A 483 8.38 -16.14 -9.75
C ALA A 483 8.17 -15.35 -11.05
N SER A 484 9.17 -15.36 -11.94
CA SER A 484 9.07 -14.69 -13.23
C SER A 484 7.99 -15.34 -14.13
N GLU A 485 7.37 -14.56 -15.04
CA GLU A 485 6.34 -15.08 -15.95
C GLU A 485 6.88 -16.18 -16.88
N ASP A 486 8.16 -16.09 -17.26
CA ASP A 486 8.85 -17.11 -18.07
C ASP A 486 9.35 -18.30 -17.24
N ARG A 487 9.13 -18.30 -15.93
CA ARG A 487 9.50 -19.34 -14.96
C ARG A 487 11.00 -19.59 -14.83
N ARG A 488 11.85 -18.64 -15.23
CA ARG A 488 13.31 -18.78 -15.20
C ARG A 488 13.92 -18.36 -13.87
N GLU A 489 13.21 -17.54 -13.11
CA GLU A 489 13.69 -16.97 -11.85
C GLU A 489 12.65 -17.09 -10.76
N ALA A 490 13.10 -17.27 -9.51
CA ALA A 490 12.27 -17.18 -8.33
C ALA A 490 13.04 -16.55 -7.17
N LEU A 491 12.36 -15.74 -6.37
CA LEU A 491 12.89 -15.14 -5.14
C LEU A 491 12.03 -15.62 -3.96
N LEU A 492 12.58 -16.50 -3.14
CA LEU A 492 11.99 -16.95 -1.88
C LEU A 492 12.41 -16.00 -0.77
N ASN A 493 11.43 -15.55 0.02
CA ASN A 493 11.62 -14.77 1.22
C ASN A 493 11.04 -15.51 2.42
N LEU A 494 11.72 -15.44 3.55
CA LEU A 494 11.29 -16.03 4.81
C LEU A 494 11.74 -15.18 5.99
N VAL A 495 10.85 -15.04 6.99
CA VAL A 495 11.15 -14.40 8.28
C VAL A 495 10.70 -15.33 9.41
N VAL A 496 11.60 -15.62 10.35
CA VAL A 496 11.25 -16.35 11.58
C VAL A 496 10.60 -15.36 12.56
N THR A 497 9.35 -15.61 12.91
CA THR A 497 8.56 -14.74 13.80
C THR A 497 8.53 -15.25 15.22
N HIS A 498 8.70 -16.56 15.42
CA HIS A 498 8.68 -17.24 16.74
C HIS A 498 9.87 -18.20 16.89
N PRO A 499 11.06 -17.70 17.25
CA PRO A 499 12.22 -18.57 17.43
C PRO A 499 12.00 -19.57 18.58
N ARG A 500 12.33 -20.84 18.34
CA ARG A 500 12.18 -21.94 19.28
C ARG A 500 13.53 -22.54 19.63
N ALA A 501 13.68 -23.03 20.85
CA ALA A 501 14.91 -23.73 21.28
C ALA A 501 15.16 -25.03 20.48
N ASN A 502 14.10 -25.70 20.04
CA ASN A 502 14.13 -26.87 19.17
C ASN A 502 13.08 -26.71 18.07
N PRO A 503 13.39 -25.93 17.02
CA PRO A 503 12.44 -25.64 15.96
C PRO A 503 12.20 -26.86 15.09
N ARG A 504 11.05 -26.85 14.41
CA ARG A 504 10.81 -27.81 13.32
C ARG A 504 11.72 -27.47 12.14
N SER A 505 12.14 -28.48 11.38
CA SER A 505 12.84 -28.23 10.11
C SER A 505 11.93 -27.46 9.18
N ALA A 506 12.39 -26.28 8.76
CA ALA A 506 11.66 -25.47 7.79
C ALA A 506 11.91 -26.03 6.38
N HIS A 507 10.89 -26.65 5.81
CA HIS A 507 10.85 -27.02 4.40
C HIS A 507 9.82 -26.16 3.70
N VAL A 508 10.25 -25.42 2.68
CA VAL A 508 9.39 -24.52 1.91
C VAL A 508 9.33 -25.00 0.46
N CYS A 509 8.15 -25.41 0.02
CA CYS A 509 7.91 -25.78 -1.37
C CYS A 509 7.69 -24.53 -2.22
N LEU A 510 8.51 -24.37 -3.26
CA LEU A 510 8.38 -23.26 -4.20
C LEU A 510 7.16 -23.45 -5.12
N ARG A 511 6.81 -22.42 -5.86
CA ARG A 511 5.70 -22.41 -6.81
C ARG A 511 6.10 -21.73 -8.12
N GLY A 512 5.37 -22.03 -9.19
CA GLY A 512 5.49 -21.32 -10.46
C GLY A 512 6.74 -21.62 -11.27
N LEU A 513 7.53 -22.64 -10.93
CA LEU A 513 8.70 -23.08 -11.69
C LEU A 513 8.34 -24.03 -12.83
N ASP A 514 9.23 -24.21 -13.80
CA ASP A 514 9.12 -25.29 -14.79
C ASP A 514 9.57 -26.62 -14.16
N PRO A 515 8.68 -27.62 -14.02
CA PRO A 515 9.03 -28.90 -13.39
C PRO A 515 10.17 -29.64 -14.07
N ASN A 516 10.39 -29.40 -15.37
CA ASN A 516 11.37 -30.08 -16.20
C ASN A 516 12.69 -29.33 -16.36
N ALA A 517 12.81 -28.15 -15.77
CA ALA A 517 14.02 -27.36 -15.79
C ALA A 517 14.85 -27.57 -14.52
N CYS A 518 16.16 -27.34 -14.62
CA CYS A 518 17.09 -27.28 -13.48
C CYS A 518 17.27 -25.84 -13.01
N TYR A 519 17.36 -25.65 -11.70
CA TYR A 519 17.60 -24.37 -11.05
C TYR A 519 18.78 -24.47 -10.08
N ARG A 520 19.50 -23.38 -9.96
CA ARG A 520 20.53 -23.19 -8.92
C ARG A 520 20.21 -21.99 -8.06
N VAL A 521 20.73 -21.96 -6.86
CA VAL A 521 20.75 -20.76 -6.02
C VAL A 521 21.83 -19.83 -6.56
N ASP A 522 21.43 -18.63 -7.01
CA ASP A 522 22.32 -17.61 -7.51
C ASP A 522 22.79 -16.69 -6.41
N GLU A 523 21.91 -16.33 -5.50
CA GLU A 523 22.21 -15.49 -4.35
C GLU A 523 21.47 -15.98 -3.10
N LEU A 524 22.17 -15.97 -1.97
CA LEU A 524 21.66 -16.33 -0.66
C LEU A 524 21.99 -15.21 0.32
N VAL A 525 20.99 -14.67 0.98
CA VAL A 525 21.13 -13.62 1.98
C VAL A 525 20.55 -14.08 3.30
N PHE A 526 21.30 -13.86 4.37
CA PHE A 526 20.86 -14.10 5.75
C PHE A 526 20.85 -12.81 6.54
N ALA A 527 19.75 -12.55 7.23
CA ALA A 527 19.67 -11.61 8.34
C ALA A 527 19.79 -12.39 9.64
N ALA A 528 21.00 -12.58 10.12
CA ALA A 528 21.27 -13.20 11.42
C ALA A 528 22.33 -12.38 12.17
N ARG A 529 22.36 -12.50 13.51
CA ARG A 529 23.46 -11.87 14.29
C ARG A 529 24.79 -12.45 13.84
N SER A 530 25.74 -11.59 13.55
CA SER A 530 27.06 -11.92 13.01
C SER A 530 27.92 -12.82 13.91
N ASP A 531 27.64 -12.85 15.21
CA ASP A 531 28.36 -13.66 16.21
C ASP A 531 27.96 -15.14 16.24
N VAL A 532 26.86 -15.52 15.57
CA VAL A 532 26.33 -16.89 15.51
C VAL A 532 26.36 -17.46 14.09
N ALA A 533 26.53 -16.60 13.07
CA ALA A 533 26.40 -16.98 11.67
C ALA A 533 27.49 -17.93 11.18
N ASP A 534 28.75 -17.77 11.64
CA ASP A 534 29.90 -18.41 11.01
C ASP A 534 30.07 -19.91 11.36
N ALA A 535 29.67 -20.36 12.53
CA ALA A 535 30.02 -21.70 12.99
C ALA A 535 28.99 -22.81 12.71
N GLN A 536 27.71 -22.47 12.52
CA GLN A 536 26.61 -23.46 12.37
C GLN A 536 25.96 -23.48 10.97
N HIS A 537 26.21 -22.48 10.15
CA HIS A 537 25.59 -22.33 8.83
C HIS A 537 26.35 -23.03 7.70
N GLU A 538 27.65 -23.35 7.88
CA GLU A 538 28.50 -23.90 6.84
C GLU A 538 28.03 -25.27 6.27
N GLY A 539 27.39 -26.09 7.06
CA GLY A 539 26.94 -27.42 6.62
C GLY A 539 25.62 -27.39 5.80
N GLY A 540 24.62 -26.62 6.22
CA GLY A 540 23.30 -26.57 5.60
C GLY A 540 23.26 -25.68 4.36
N THR A 541 23.91 -24.53 4.40
CA THR A 541 23.99 -23.56 3.30
C THR A 541 24.85 -24.04 2.14
N ALA A 542 25.96 -24.74 2.44
CA ALA A 542 26.83 -25.32 1.41
C ALA A 542 26.12 -26.34 0.50
N ALA A 543 25.11 -27.06 1.01
CA ALA A 543 24.30 -27.96 0.21
C ALA A 543 23.35 -27.23 -0.73
N LEU A 544 22.77 -26.10 -0.28
CA LEU A 544 21.87 -25.28 -1.10
C LEU A 544 22.60 -24.55 -2.24
N THR A 545 23.81 -24.06 -1.98
CA THR A 545 24.57 -23.26 -2.96
C THR A 545 25.39 -24.08 -3.95
N ARG A 546 25.59 -25.40 -3.70
CA ARG A 546 26.43 -26.27 -4.53
C ARG A 546 25.67 -27.18 -5.48
N GLY A 547 24.33 -27.23 -5.40
CA GLY A 547 23.50 -28.16 -6.16
C GLY A 547 22.65 -27.51 -7.22
N ASN A 548 22.38 -28.25 -8.29
CA ASN A 548 21.28 -27.96 -9.21
C ASN A 548 20.07 -28.78 -8.77
N PHE A 549 18.90 -28.17 -8.78
CA PHE A 549 17.65 -28.78 -8.33
C PHE A 549 16.64 -28.78 -9.47
N SER A 550 15.94 -29.88 -9.71
CA SER A 550 14.83 -29.82 -10.64
C SER A 550 13.70 -28.94 -10.11
N GLY A 551 12.99 -28.25 -11.00
CA GLY A 551 11.81 -27.48 -10.60
C GLY A 551 10.76 -28.35 -9.91
N SER A 552 10.60 -29.60 -10.37
CA SER A 552 9.74 -30.58 -9.69
C SER A 552 10.17 -30.84 -8.25
N PHE A 553 11.48 -31.02 -7.98
CA PHE A 553 11.99 -31.20 -6.62
C PHE A 553 11.70 -29.96 -5.75
N LEU A 554 12.01 -28.78 -6.25
CA LEU A 554 11.78 -27.52 -5.51
C LEU A 554 10.30 -27.28 -5.19
N MET A 555 9.39 -27.72 -6.08
CA MET A 555 7.95 -27.53 -5.89
C MET A 555 7.29 -28.60 -5.01
N HIS A 556 7.84 -29.82 -4.90
CA HIS A 556 7.19 -30.93 -4.20
C HIS A 556 7.95 -31.41 -2.96
N ALA A 557 9.26 -31.43 -2.97
CA ALA A 557 10.09 -31.76 -1.82
C ALA A 557 10.47 -30.49 -1.03
N GLY A 558 10.61 -29.37 -1.75
CA GLY A 558 10.92 -28.09 -1.16
C GLY A 558 12.40 -27.88 -0.81
N VAL A 559 12.67 -26.70 -0.30
CA VAL A 559 13.98 -26.26 0.15
C VAL A 559 14.06 -26.43 1.67
N ALA A 560 15.04 -27.20 2.15
CA ALA A 560 15.35 -27.29 3.58
C ALA A 560 16.17 -26.04 3.97
N LEU A 561 15.67 -25.26 4.91
CA LEU A 561 16.37 -24.07 5.40
C LEU A 561 17.16 -24.40 6.67
N PRO A 562 18.32 -23.77 6.87
CA PRO A 562 19.09 -23.94 8.09
C PRO A 562 18.33 -23.39 9.29
N HIS A 563 18.69 -23.84 10.48
CA HIS A 563 18.17 -23.28 11.72
C HIS A 563 18.68 -21.85 11.88
N LEU A 564 17.76 -20.90 12.00
CA LEU A 564 18.06 -19.48 12.17
C LEU A 564 17.89 -19.10 13.65
N PHE A 565 18.87 -18.41 14.19
CA PHE A 565 18.89 -17.96 15.58
C PHE A 565 18.74 -16.45 15.69
N GLY A 566 18.24 -16.00 16.83
CA GLY A 566 18.10 -14.58 17.17
C GLY A 566 16.69 -14.04 16.97
N ASP A 567 16.55 -12.74 17.13
CA ASP A 567 15.28 -12.05 17.02
C ASP A 567 14.99 -11.75 15.54
N TYR A 568 13.94 -12.34 15.03
CA TYR A 568 13.40 -12.12 13.67
C TYR A 568 14.44 -12.30 12.54
N PRO A 569 15.20 -13.41 12.51
CA PRO A 569 16.11 -13.64 11.40
C PRO A 569 15.33 -13.87 10.10
N ALA A 570 15.92 -13.45 8.97
CA ALA A 570 15.32 -13.58 7.65
C ALA A 570 16.27 -14.26 6.66
N VAL A 571 15.68 -14.83 5.62
CA VAL A 571 16.41 -15.43 4.48
C VAL A 571 15.79 -14.95 3.18
N GLN A 572 16.64 -14.62 2.21
CA GLN A 572 16.27 -14.53 0.79
C GLN A 572 17.09 -15.53 -0.02
N LEU A 573 16.43 -16.28 -0.90
CA LEU A 573 17.03 -17.19 -1.86
C LEU A 573 16.59 -16.82 -3.26
N HIS A 574 17.55 -16.43 -4.10
CA HIS A 574 17.31 -16.18 -5.51
C HIS A 574 17.70 -17.42 -6.32
N PHE A 575 16.72 -17.97 -7.06
CA PHE A 575 16.89 -19.13 -7.92
C PHE A 575 16.87 -18.70 -9.38
N VAL A 576 17.81 -19.23 -10.16
CA VAL A 576 17.87 -19.02 -11.61
C VAL A 576 17.93 -20.35 -12.33
N GLN A 577 17.26 -20.44 -13.49
CA GLN A 577 17.29 -21.60 -14.35
C GLN A 577 18.68 -21.80 -14.94
N VAL A 578 19.18 -23.03 -14.95
CA VAL A 578 20.45 -23.42 -15.57
C VAL A 578 20.21 -23.74 -17.03
N GLU A 579 20.88 -23.04 -17.94
CA GLU A 579 20.74 -23.27 -19.38
C GLU A 579 21.40 -24.59 -19.80
N GLY A 580 20.71 -25.38 -20.61
CA GLY A 580 21.24 -26.59 -21.21
C GLY A 580 21.16 -27.87 -20.38
N GLU A 581 20.76 -27.79 -19.10
CA GLU A 581 20.52 -28.98 -18.28
C GLU A 581 19.01 -29.29 -18.23
N LYS A 582 18.64 -30.49 -18.63
CA LYS A 582 17.30 -31.05 -18.36
C LYS A 582 17.34 -31.72 -16.99
N ALA A 583 16.23 -31.61 -16.25
CA ALA A 583 16.06 -32.22 -14.93
C ALA A 583 16.09 -33.75 -14.97
#